data_df48a5ec40fcb8c9647b96447dde7223
#
_entry.id   df48a5ec40fcb8c9647b96447dde7223
#
_cell.length_a   1.000
_cell.length_b   1.000
_cell.length_c   1.000
_cell.angle_alpha   90.00
_cell.angle_beta   90.00
_cell.angle_gamma   90.00
#
_symmetry.space_group_name_H-M   'P 1'
#
loop_
_entity.id
_entity.type
_entity.pdbx_description
1 polymer ?
#
loop_
_entity_poly.entity_id
_entity_poly.type
_entity_poly.pdbx_seq_one_letter_code
_entity_poly.pdbx_strand_id
1 'polypeptide(L)'
;MKTVNHFIDGKIYSDKKSRKGPIFNPAIGEQIAEVELANKATVEMAIESSAKAFVKWSKTTPITRARILSKYKDLLIKNMEELAVMVSEQHGKTIPDAKGSIQRGIEVVEYATGITDSLKGDHSSSVGTNVDSHTLRQPLGVCAGITPFNFPAMVPMWMYPVSIACGNTFVLKPSEKDPSCPMRLAELAIEAGLPAGVLNVVNGDKEAVDTLLENKKVQAISFVGSTPIAEYVYHTGTKNNKRVQAL
;
A
#
# COMPACT_ATOMS: atom_id res chain seq x y z
N MET A 1 12.68 24.52 0.75
CA MET A 1 12.92 23.08 0.59
C MET A 1 11.58 22.40 0.32
N LYS A 2 11.52 21.42 -0.58
CA LYS A 2 10.28 20.69 -0.90
C LYS A 2 9.88 19.81 0.29
N THR A 3 8.60 19.76 0.63
CA THR A 3 8.09 18.86 1.68
C THR A 3 7.22 17.77 1.04
N VAL A 4 7.48 16.51 1.35
CA VAL A 4 6.64 15.37 0.97
C VAL A 4 5.59 15.19 2.07
N ASN A 5 4.33 15.34 1.68
CA ASN A 5 3.17 15.27 2.57
C ASN A 5 2.55 13.86 2.56
N HIS A 6 1.36 13.70 3.10
CA HIS A 6 0.58 12.47 3.03
C HIS A 6 -0.34 12.48 1.80
N PHE A 7 -0.87 11.30 1.44
CA PHE A 7 -1.90 11.16 0.42
C PHE A 7 -3.13 10.50 1.05
N ILE A 8 -4.17 11.29 1.31
CA ILE A 8 -5.35 10.85 2.03
C ILE A 8 -6.60 11.27 1.27
N ASP A 9 -7.54 10.35 1.11
CA ASP A 9 -8.83 10.59 0.44
C ASP A 9 -8.66 11.13 -0.99
N GLY A 10 -7.69 10.55 -1.73
CA GLY A 10 -7.43 10.88 -3.13
C GLY A 10 -6.72 12.21 -3.38
N LYS A 11 -6.15 12.84 -2.36
CA LYS A 11 -5.46 14.14 -2.47
C LYS A 11 -4.28 14.25 -1.51
N ILE A 12 -3.38 15.16 -1.84
CA ILE A 12 -2.29 15.55 -0.94
C ILE A 12 -2.88 16.19 0.33
N TYR A 13 -2.46 15.69 1.48
CA TYR A 13 -2.82 16.18 2.80
C TYR A 13 -1.58 16.60 3.57
N SER A 14 -1.57 17.79 4.15
CA SER A 14 -0.50 18.30 5.01
C SER A 14 -1.04 18.62 6.38
N ASP A 15 -0.37 18.14 7.41
CA ASP A 15 -0.54 18.58 8.79
C ASP A 15 0.61 19.52 9.16
N LYS A 16 0.33 20.83 9.14
CA LYS A 16 1.34 21.88 9.44
C LYS A 16 1.98 21.74 10.83
N LYS A 17 1.40 20.96 11.73
CA LYS A 17 1.93 20.68 13.09
C LYS A 17 2.72 19.38 13.18
N SER A 18 2.82 18.61 12.09
CA SER A 18 3.58 17.36 12.05
C SER A 18 5.07 17.60 12.25
N ARG A 19 5.71 16.65 12.93
CA ARG A 19 7.16 16.51 12.92
C ARG A 19 7.63 16.27 11.48
N LYS A 20 8.87 16.64 11.19
CA LYS A 20 9.48 16.43 9.87
C LYS A 20 10.75 15.61 9.99
N GLY A 21 11.01 14.79 8.97
CA GLY A 21 12.26 14.07 8.78
C GLY A 21 13.00 14.54 7.53
N PRO A 22 14.33 14.43 7.48
CA PRO A 22 15.12 14.79 6.30
C PRO A 22 15.05 13.70 5.23
N ILE A 23 15.04 14.11 3.96
CA ILE A 23 15.21 13.23 2.79
C ILE A 23 16.53 13.61 2.13
N PHE A 24 17.44 12.63 2.01
CA PHE A 24 18.74 12.81 1.41
C PHE A 24 18.82 12.22 0.00
N ASN A 25 19.66 12.82 -0.83
CA ASN A 25 20.16 12.16 -2.03
C ASN A 25 21.51 11.50 -1.68
N PRO A 26 21.58 10.17 -1.59
CA PRO A 26 22.79 9.47 -1.16
C PRO A 26 23.94 9.58 -2.15
N ALA A 27 23.67 9.90 -3.44
CA ALA A 27 24.73 10.06 -4.44
C ALA A 27 25.59 11.31 -4.21
N ILE A 28 25.01 12.36 -3.59
CA ILE A 28 25.73 13.62 -3.31
C ILE A 28 25.85 13.91 -1.82
N GLY A 29 25.18 13.12 -0.96
CA GLY A 29 25.20 13.29 0.50
C GLY A 29 24.43 14.51 1.02
N GLU A 30 23.59 15.14 0.19
CA GLU A 30 22.87 16.36 0.54
C GLU A 30 21.39 16.09 0.86
N GLN A 31 20.86 16.87 1.77
CA GLN A 31 19.41 16.89 2.03
C GLN A 31 18.70 17.63 0.88
N ILE A 32 17.80 16.92 0.18
CA ILE A 32 17.05 17.45 -0.97
C ILE A 32 15.61 17.81 -0.66
N ALA A 33 15.04 17.24 0.39
CA ALA A 33 13.65 17.48 0.79
C ALA A 33 13.44 17.18 2.28
N GLU A 34 12.19 17.37 2.74
CA GLU A 34 11.70 16.92 4.03
C GLU A 34 10.44 16.06 3.84
N VAL A 35 10.14 15.19 4.78
CA VAL A 35 8.90 14.42 4.84
C VAL A 35 8.13 14.75 6.12
N GLU A 36 6.82 14.94 6.02
CA GLU A 36 5.95 15.02 7.19
C GLU A 36 5.83 13.63 7.84
N LEU A 37 5.97 13.58 9.17
CA LEU A 37 5.80 12.36 9.96
C LEU A 37 4.42 12.38 10.62
N ALA A 38 3.54 11.50 10.18
CA ALA A 38 2.18 11.41 10.67
C ALA A 38 2.15 11.13 12.18
N ASN A 39 1.37 11.90 12.89
CA ASN A 39 0.94 11.60 14.24
C ASN A 39 -0.25 10.63 14.22
N LYS A 40 -0.66 10.16 15.40
CA LYS A 40 -1.78 9.24 15.56
C LYS A 40 -3.05 9.73 14.85
N ALA A 41 -3.40 11.01 15.00
CA ALA A 41 -4.63 11.57 14.44
C ALA A 41 -4.64 11.53 12.90
N THR A 42 -3.50 11.82 12.27
CA THR A 42 -3.33 11.76 10.81
C THR A 42 -3.46 10.32 10.28
N VAL A 43 -2.88 9.35 10.99
CA VAL A 43 -3.02 7.93 10.62
C VAL A 43 -4.46 7.46 10.78
N GLU A 44 -5.12 7.83 11.89
CA GLU A 44 -6.53 7.51 12.12
C GLU A 44 -7.45 8.12 11.05
N MET A 45 -7.14 9.33 10.57
CA MET A 45 -7.86 9.95 9.46
C MET A 45 -7.74 9.11 8.17
N ALA A 46 -6.56 8.61 7.83
CA ALA A 46 -6.36 7.74 6.67
C ALA A 46 -7.11 6.41 6.81
N ILE A 47 -7.08 5.81 8.00
CA ILE A 47 -7.83 4.58 8.30
C ILE A 47 -9.34 4.82 8.16
N GLU A 48 -9.84 5.96 8.66
CA GLU A 48 -11.27 6.33 8.56
C GLU A 48 -11.69 6.56 7.10
N SER A 49 -10.86 7.24 6.30
CA SER A 49 -11.08 7.39 4.86
C SER A 49 -11.17 6.02 4.18
N SER A 50 -10.24 5.10 4.50
CA SER A 50 -10.27 3.73 3.98
C SER A 50 -11.52 2.97 4.41
N ALA A 51 -11.94 3.07 5.67
CA ALA A 51 -13.13 2.41 6.17
C ALA A 51 -14.41 2.90 5.48
N LYS A 52 -14.51 4.19 5.21
CA LYS A 52 -15.64 4.77 4.45
C LYS A 52 -15.64 4.28 2.99
N ALA A 53 -14.49 4.29 2.33
CA ALA A 53 -14.35 3.83 0.95
C ALA A 53 -14.67 2.33 0.82
N PHE A 54 -14.33 1.51 1.81
CA PHE A 54 -14.57 0.08 1.85
C PHE A 54 -16.05 -0.28 1.62
N VAL A 55 -16.99 0.48 2.16
CA VAL A 55 -18.43 0.21 2.06
C VAL A 55 -18.91 0.08 0.62
N LYS A 56 -18.37 0.90 -0.29
CA LYS A 56 -18.68 0.85 -1.73
C LYS A 56 -17.72 -0.05 -2.48
N TRP A 57 -16.43 0.02 -2.16
CA TRP A 57 -15.39 -0.71 -2.88
C TRP A 57 -15.57 -2.23 -2.76
N SER A 58 -15.87 -2.74 -1.59
CA SER A 58 -16.11 -4.17 -1.36
C SER A 58 -17.25 -4.75 -2.21
N LYS A 59 -18.22 -3.92 -2.59
CA LYS A 59 -19.36 -4.27 -3.44
C LYS A 59 -19.10 -4.07 -4.94
N THR A 60 -18.00 -3.42 -5.30
CA THR A 60 -17.58 -3.25 -6.70
C THR A 60 -17.20 -4.62 -7.27
N THR A 61 -17.70 -4.95 -8.46
CA THR A 61 -17.45 -6.27 -9.06
C THR A 61 -15.96 -6.50 -9.30
N PRO A 62 -15.46 -7.75 -9.16
CA PRO A 62 -14.04 -8.06 -9.40
C PRO A 62 -13.54 -7.59 -10.77
N ILE A 63 -14.35 -7.74 -11.82
CA ILE A 63 -13.98 -7.31 -13.18
C ILE A 63 -13.82 -5.77 -13.28
N THR A 64 -14.63 -5.00 -12.57
CA THR A 64 -14.51 -3.54 -12.54
C THR A 64 -13.22 -3.13 -11.84
N ARG A 65 -12.87 -3.78 -10.72
CA ARG A 65 -11.60 -3.55 -10.01
C ARG A 65 -10.40 -3.92 -10.88
N ALA A 66 -10.46 -5.06 -11.58
CA ALA A 66 -9.43 -5.51 -12.51
C ALA A 66 -9.20 -4.51 -13.66
N ARG A 67 -10.27 -3.93 -14.24
CA ARG A 67 -10.15 -2.90 -15.29
C ARG A 67 -9.46 -1.62 -14.82
N ILE A 68 -9.69 -1.20 -13.58
CA ILE A 68 -8.99 -0.06 -12.98
C ILE A 68 -7.50 -0.38 -12.82
N LEU A 69 -7.17 -1.59 -12.32
CA LEU A 69 -5.79 -2.03 -12.17
C LEU A 69 -5.06 -2.19 -13.52
N SER A 70 -5.77 -2.60 -14.58
CA SER A 70 -5.21 -2.63 -15.94
C SER A 70 -4.80 -1.22 -16.41
N LYS A 71 -5.67 -0.22 -16.24
CA LYS A 71 -5.34 1.17 -16.55
C LYS A 71 -4.18 1.69 -15.67
N TYR A 72 -4.15 1.29 -14.41
CA TYR A 72 -3.07 1.63 -13.50
C TYR A 72 -1.73 1.06 -13.99
N LYS A 73 -1.69 -0.20 -14.41
CA LYS A 73 -0.52 -0.82 -15.04
C LYS A 73 -0.01 0.01 -16.22
N ASP A 74 -0.92 0.40 -17.12
CA ASP A 74 -0.56 1.18 -18.30
C ASP A 74 0.04 2.55 -17.93
N LEU A 75 -0.51 3.22 -16.89
CA LEU A 75 0.05 4.47 -16.36
C LEU A 75 1.42 4.27 -15.72
N LEU A 76 1.64 3.18 -14.99
CA LEU A 76 2.96 2.87 -14.42
C LEU A 76 4.02 2.68 -15.51
N ILE A 77 3.69 1.93 -16.57
CA ILE A 77 4.58 1.73 -17.73
C ILE A 77 4.89 3.08 -18.40
N LYS A 78 3.86 3.91 -18.62
CA LYS A 78 4.02 5.23 -19.24
C LYS A 78 4.91 6.18 -18.42
N ASN A 79 4.87 6.08 -17.11
CA ASN A 79 5.62 6.95 -16.19
C ASN A 79 6.90 6.29 -15.64
N MET A 80 7.39 5.21 -16.27
CA MET A 80 8.55 4.43 -15.82
C MET A 80 9.79 5.31 -15.58
N GLU A 81 10.09 6.23 -16.48
CA GLU A 81 11.25 7.13 -16.37
C GLU A 81 11.14 8.05 -15.16
N GLU A 82 9.98 8.70 -14.98
CA GLU A 82 9.71 9.58 -13.84
C GLU A 82 9.89 8.83 -12.51
N LEU A 83 9.29 7.64 -12.41
CA LEU A 83 9.38 6.81 -11.21
C LEU A 83 10.81 6.33 -10.94
N ALA A 84 11.56 5.95 -12.00
CA ALA A 84 12.95 5.51 -11.87
C ALA A 84 13.87 6.65 -11.39
N VAL A 85 13.66 7.87 -11.88
CA VAL A 85 14.39 9.06 -11.40
C VAL A 85 14.11 9.31 -9.93
N MET A 86 12.84 9.29 -9.49
CA MET A 86 12.47 9.46 -8.08
C MET A 86 13.13 8.42 -7.17
N VAL A 87 13.15 7.15 -7.60
CA VAL A 87 13.83 6.07 -6.86
C VAL A 87 15.34 6.33 -6.83
N SER A 88 15.96 6.69 -7.94
CA SER A 88 17.40 6.96 -8.01
C SER A 88 17.81 8.10 -7.11
N GLU A 89 17.06 9.20 -7.10
CA GLU A 89 17.38 10.40 -6.30
C GLU A 89 17.33 10.17 -4.80
N GLN A 90 16.39 9.35 -4.31
CA GLN A 90 16.18 9.15 -2.87
C GLN A 90 16.82 7.85 -2.33
N HIS A 91 17.03 6.85 -3.20
CA HIS A 91 17.65 5.58 -2.80
C HIS A 91 19.13 5.47 -3.24
N GLY A 92 19.52 6.10 -4.35
CA GLY A 92 20.87 5.98 -4.91
C GLY A 92 21.08 4.81 -5.89
N LYS A 93 20.02 4.08 -6.28
CA LYS A 93 20.10 3.09 -7.35
C LYS A 93 20.40 3.73 -8.70
N THR A 94 21.05 2.99 -9.58
CA THR A 94 21.14 3.41 -11.00
C THR A 94 19.75 3.38 -11.64
N ILE A 95 19.54 4.21 -12.65
CA ILE A 95 18.26 4.25 -13.38
C ILE A 95 17.86 2.87 -13.95
N PRO A 96 18.77 2.08 -14.58
CA PRO A 96 18.43 0.73 -15.04
C PRO A 96 17.97 -0.21 -13.91
N ASP A 97 18.62 -0.17 -12.73
CA ASP A 97 18.25 -0.99 -11.59
C ASP A 97 16.90 -0.54 -10.98
N ALA A 98 16.67 0.78 -10.91
CA ALA A 98 15.39 1.34 -10.50
C ALA A 98 14.24 0.86 -11.42
N LYS A 99 14.44 0.92 -12.74
CA LYS A 99 13.45 0.39 -13.72
C LYS A 99 13.21 -1.11 -13.54
N GLY A 100 14.26 -1.90 -13.36
CA GLY A 100 14.13 -3.34 -13.10
C GLY A 100 13.31 -3.65 -11.85
N SER A 101 13.50 -2.88 -10.77
CA SER A 101 12.72 -3.04 -9.54
C SER A 101 11.27 -2.59 -9.70
N ILE A 102 11.01 -1.48 -10.41
CA ILE A 102 9.65 -1.01 -10.71
C ILE A 102 8.92 -2.04 -11.59
N GLN A 103 9.60 -2.61 -12.60
CA GLN A 103 9.04 -3.64 -13.47
C GLN A 103 8.51 -4.85 -12.69
N ARG A 104 9.25 -5.33 -11.69
CA ARG A 104 8.78 -6.42 -10.82
C ARG A 104 7.54 -6.04 -10.00
N GLY A 105 7.40 -4.78 -9.63
CA GLY A 105 6.17 -4.29 -9.00
C GLY A 105 4.99 -4.28 -9.99
N ILE A 106 5.23 -3.84 -11.23
CA ILE A 106 4.22 -3.83 -12.31
C ILE A 106 3.72 -5.25 -12.60
N GLU A 107 4.59 -6.26 -12.57
CA GLU A 107 4.20 -7.67 -12.77
C GLU A 107 3.18 -8.14 -11.72
N VAL A 108 3.28 -7.67 -10.47
CA VAL A 108 2.27 -7.97 -9.44
C VAL A 108 0.97 -7.21 -9.69
N VAL A 109 1.04 -5.96 -10.17
CA VAL A 109 -0.17 -5.23 -10.61
C VAL A 109 -0.85 -5.98 -11.76
N GLU A 110 -0.07 -6.49 -12.72
CA GLU A 110 -0.59 -7.31 -13.83
C GLU A 110 -1.23 -8.60 -13.33
N TYR A 111 -0.57 -9.34 -12.42
CA TYR A 111 -1.17 -10.50 -11.75
C TYR A 111 -2.52 -10.17 -11.10
N ALA A 112 -2.61 -9.02 -10.44
CA ALA A 112 -3.84 -8.57 -9.78
C ALA A 112 -4.99 -8.28 -10.76
N THR A 113 -4.72 -8.04 -12.06
CA THR A 113 -5.78 -7.91 -13.08
C THR A 113 -6.50 -9.22 -13.37
N GLY A 114 -5.85 -10.37 -13.11
CA GLY A 114 -6.45 -11.71 -13.23
C GLY A 114 -7.21 -12.20 -11.98
N ILE A 115 -7.43 -11.34 -10.99
CA ILE A 115 -7.99 -11.71 -9.68
C ILE A 115 -9.37 -12.36 -9.75
N THR A 116 -10.12 -12.12 -10.82
CA THR A 116 -11.46 -12.69 -11.04
C THR A 116 -11.47 -14.22 -10.94
N ASP A 117 -10.41 -14.88 -11.42
CA ASP A 117 -10.31 -16.34 -11.34
C ASP A 117 -9.90 -16.81 -9.94
N SER A 118 -8.98 -16.10 -9.29
CA SER A 118 -8.52 -16.41 -7.94
C SER A 118 -9.60 -16.22 -6.87
N LEU A 119 -10.61 -15.40 -7.14
CA LEU A 119 -11.73 -15.15 -6.21
C LEU A 119 -12.88 -16.14 -6.35
N LYS A 120 -12.85 -17.07 -7.31
CA LYS A 120 -13.82 -18.16 -7.40
C LYS A 120 -13.75 -19.01 -6.14
N GLY A 121 -14.92 -19.43 -5.67
CA GLY A 121 -15.04 -20.41 -4.59
C GLY A 121 -15.21 -21.82 -5.15
N ASP A 122 -15.07 -22.79 -4.27
CA ASP A 122 -15.26 -24.21 -4.58
C ASP A 122 -16.64 -24.65 -4.11
N HIS A 123 -17.22 -25.65 -4.78
CA HIS A 123 -18.43 -26.35 -4.37
C HIS A 123 -18.17 -27.86 -4.41
N SER A 124 -18.57 -28.54 -3.35
CA SER A 124 -18.52 -30.01 -3.26
C SER A 124 -19.90 -30.51 -2.82
N SER A 125 -20.50 -31.38 -3.62
CA SER A 125 -21.77 -32.02 -3.26
C SER A 125 -21.52 -33.29 -2.46
N SER A 126 -22.47 -33.60 -1.57
CA SER A 126 -22.51 -34.87 -0.82
C SER A 126 -21.21 -35.15 -0.03
N VAL A 127 -20.65 -34.13 0.62
CA VAL A 127 -19.49 -34.28 1.53
C VAL A 127 -19.85 -35.04 2.82
N GLY A 128 -21.14 -35.23 3.06
CA GLY A 128 -21.76 -36.04 4.09
C GLY A 128 -23.21 -36.34 3.68
N THR A 129 -23.93 -37.14 4.45
CA THR A 129 -25.34 -37.45 4.16
C THR A 129 -26.18 -36.18 4.20
N ASN A 130 -26.72 -35.76 3.04
CA ASN A 130 -27.50 -34.53 2.86
C ASN A 130 -26.71 -33.23 3.19
N VAL A 131 -25.38 -33.23 3.02
CA VAL A 131 -24.53 -32.06 3.28
C VAL A 131 -23.72 -31.71 2.03
N ASP A 132 -23.91 -30.49 1.52
CA ASP A 132 -23.06 -29.88 0.52
C ASP A 132 -22.14 -28.85 1.18
N SER A 133 -20.96 -28.59 0.60
CA SER A 133 -20.00 -27.60 1.07
C SER A 133 -19.67 -26.61 -0.05
N HIS A 134 -19.55 -25.33 0.31
CA HIS A 134 -19.08 -24.30 -0.62
C HIS A 134 -18.18 -23.30 0.11
N THR A 135 -17.24 -22.71 -0.63
CA THR A 135 -16.39 -21.62 -0.13
C THR A 135 -16.81 -20.30 -0.75
N LEU A 136 -16.82 -19.25 0.08
CA LEU A 136 -17.08 -17.87 -0.36
C LEU A 136 -15.90 -16.99 0.06
N ARG A 137 -15.26 -16.34 -0.92
CA ARG A 137 -14.16 -15.41 -0.68
C ARG A 137 -14.70 -14.00 -0.51
N GLN A 138 -14.42 -13.38 0.64
CA GLN A 138 -14.87 -12.03 0.97
C GLN A 138 -13.70 -11.14 1.35
N PRO A 139 -13.74 -9.81 1.06
CA PRO A 139 -12.74 -8.87 1.51
C PRO A 139 -12.78 -8.72 3.03
N LEU A 140 -11.61 -8.48 3.62
CA LEU A 140 -11.43 -8.34 5.08
C LEU A 140 -11.88 -6.97 5.60
N GLY A 141 -11.59 -5.91 4.85
CA GLY A 141 -11.79 -4.54 5.31
C GLY A 141 -10.62 -3.62 4.95
N VAL A 142 -10.20 -2.82 5.92
CA VAL A 142 -9.00 -1.99 5.80
C VAL A 142 -7.78 -2.87 6.05
N CYS A 143 -6.87 -2.92 5.08
CA CYS A 143 -5.56 -3.53 5.21
C CYS A 143 -4.49 -2.44 5.28
N ALA A 144 -3.32 -2.75 5.85
CA ALA A 144 -2.21 -1.83 5.84
C ALA A 144 -0.91 -2.51 5.42
N GLY A 145 0.02 -1.71 4.88
CA GLY A 145 1.35 -2.16 4.48
C GLY A 145 2.42 -1.23 5.03
N ILE A 146 3.49 -1.80 5.54
CA ILE A 146 4.66 -1.09 6.06
C ILE A 146 5.85 -1.57 5.25
N THR A 147 6.51 -0.67 4.53
CA THR A 147 7.54 -1.03 3.54
C THR A 147 8.89 -0.38 3.84
N PRO A 148 10.00 -1.06 3.49
CA PRO A 148 11.36 -0.58 3.71
C PRO A 148 11.78 0.40 2.61
N PHE A 149 12.97 1.01 2.80
CA PHE A 149 13.54 1.97 1.86
C PHE A 149 14.22 1.31 0.63
N ASN A 150 14.66 0.05 0.72
CA ASN A 150 15.50 -0.56 -0.32
C ASN A 150 14.77 -0.83 -1.66
N PHE A 151 13.42 -0.85 -1.64
CA PHE A 151 12.57 -1.03 -2.84
C PHE A 151 11.29 -0.20 -2.73
N PRO A 152 11.38 1.14 -2.83
CA PRO A 152 10.26 2.05 -2.53
C PRO A 152 9.09 1.98 -3.52
N ALA A 153 9.28 1.37 -4.68
CA ALA A 153 8.21 1.09 -5.65
C ALA A 153 7.76 -0.37 -5.60
N MET A 154 8.72 -1.31 -5.66
CA MET A 154 8.44 -2.73 -5.79
C MET A 154 7.66 -3.29 -4.60
N VAL A 155 8.14 -3.08 -3.39
CA VAL A 155 7.53 -3.67 -2.19
C VAL A 155 6.14 -3.12 -1.90
N PRO A 156 5.84 -1.81 -2.01
CA PRO A 156 4.46 -1.33 -1.97
C PRO A 156 3.56 -2.01 -3.00
N MET A 157 4.01 -2.16 -4.25
CA MET A 157 3.25 -2.82 -5.30
C MET A 157 3.09 -4.34 -5.12
N TRP A 158 3.85 -4.97 -4.23
CA TRP A 158 3.59 -6.36 -3.84
C TRP A 158 2.39 -6.51 -2.89
N MET A 159 2.01 -5.43 -2.20
CA MET A 159 1.00 -5.48 -1.13
C MET A 159 -0.37 -4.96 -1.58
N TYR A 160 -0.46 -3.65 -1.92
CA TYR A 160 -1.76 -3.02 -2.13
C TYR A 160 -2.51 -3.46 -3.39
N PRO A 161 -1.89 -3.79 -4.56
CA PRO A 161 -2.66 -4.14 -5.75
C PRO A 161 -3.52 -5.38 -5.57
N VAL A 162 -2.95 -6.45 -5.02
CA VAL A 162 -3.69 -7.69 -4.74
C VAL A 162 -4.76 -7.47 -3.68
N SER A 163 -4.44 -6.73 -2.62
CA SER A 163 -5.40 -6.39 -1.57
C SER A 163 -6.62 -5.63 -2.13
N ILE A 164 -6.36 -4.60 -2.94
CA ILE A 164 -7.38 -3.77 -3.59
C ILE A 164 -8.19 -4.59 -4.60
N ALA A 165 -7.55 -5.45 -5.40
CA ALA A 165 -8.20 -6.36 -6.34
C ALA A 165 -9.18 -7.30 -5.63
N CYS A 166 -8.83 -7.78 -4.43
CA CYS A 166 -9.71 -8.60 -3.58
C CYS A 166 -10.87 -7.82 -2.95
N GLY A 167 -10.92 -6.50 -3.12
CA GLY A 167 -12.00 -5.65 -2.60
C GLY A 167 -11.73 -5.01 -1.24
N ASN A 168 -10.50 -5.13 -0.73
CA ASN A 168 -10.05 -4.41 0.47
C ASN A 168 -9.69 -2.97 0.13
N THR A 169 -9.62 -2.11 1.15
CA THR A 169 -8.98 -0.81 1.09
C THR A 169 -7.62 -0.88 1.76
N PHE A 170 -6.72 0.06 1.45
CA PHE A 170 -5.34 -0.05 1.86
C PHE A 170 -4.75 1.26 2.36
N VAL A 171 -4.04 1.20 3.49
CA VAL A 171 -3.22 2.29 4.03
C VAL A 171 -1.76 1.86 3.94
N LEU A 172 -0.99 2.55 3.11
CA LEU A 172 0.45 2.32 2.95
C LEU A 172 1.24 3.27 3.83
N LYS A 173 2.16 2.73 4.63
CA LYS A 173 3.22 3.49 5.31
C LYS A 173 4.56 3.14 4.65
N PRO A 174 5.04 3.94 3.69
CA PRO A 174 6.36 3.75 3.10
C PRO A 174 7.47 4.15 4.07
N SER A 175 8.72 3.89 3.68
CA SER A 175 9.86 4.43 4.41
C SER A 175 9.86 5.97 4.35
N GLU A 176 10.19 6.60 5.46
CA GLU A 176 10.39 8.05 5.56
C GLU A 176 11.64 8.54 4.83
N LYS A 177 12.55 7.62 4.44
CA LYS A 177 13.80 7.97 3.75
C LYS A 177 13.61 8.28 2.27
N ASP A 178 12.64 7.61 1.61
CA ASP A 178 12.39 7.70 0.17
C ASP A 178 10.90 7.66 -0.19
N PRO A 179 10.10 8.58 0.36
CA PRO A 179 8.64 8.55 0.27
C PRO A 179 8.07 9.03 -1.06
N SER A 180 8.85 9.72 -1.92
CA SER A 180 8.29 10.41 -3.10
C SER A 180 7.72 9.45 -4.13
N CYS A 181 8.39 8.34 -4.41
CA CYS A 181 7.90 7.34 -5.36
C CYS A 181 6.58 6.70 -4.91
N PRO A 182 6.42 6.20 -3.66
CA PRO A 182 5.13 5.71 -3.16
C PRO A 182 3.98 6.74 -3.26
N MET A 183 4.26 8.02 -3.04
CA MET A 183 3.27 9.08 -3.22
C MET A 183 2.81 9.17 -4.67
N ARG A 184 3.75 9.18 -5.64
CA ARG A 184 3.42 9.23 -7.07
C ARG A 184 2.66 7.98 -7.53
N LEU A 185 2.98 6.80 -6.99
CA LEU A 185 2.21 5.57 -7.24
C LEU A 185 0.74 5.74 -6.84
N ALA A 186 0.44 6.38 -5.70
CA ALA A 186 -0.93 6.62 -5.27
C ALA A 186 -1.66 7.64 -6.14
N GLU A 187 -0.98 8.70 -6.61
CA GLU A 187 -1.54 9.66 -7.56
C GLU A 187 -1.92 8.97 -8.88
N LEU A 188 -1.03 8.15 -9.44
CA LEU A 188 -1.29 7.37 -10.66
C LEU A 188 -2.46 6.41 -10.50
N ALA A 189 -2.67 5.86 -9.29
CA ALA A 189 -3.82 5.01 -9.03
C ALA A 189 -5.15 5.78 -9.12
N ILE A 190 -5.20 7.04 -8.64
CA ILE A 190 -6.37 7.91 -8.82
C ILE A 190 -6.56 8.29 -10.29
N GLU A 191 -5.48 8.59 -11.02
CA GLU A 191 -5.53 8.85 -12.48
C GLU A 191 -6.11 7.64 -13.25
N ALA A 192 -5.83 6.42 -12.80
CA ALA A 192 -6.41 5.19 -13.35
C ALA A 192 -7.91 5.01 -13.06
N GLY A 193 -8.47 5.81 -12.15
CA GLY A 193 -9.86 5.76 -11.74
C GLY A 193 -10.11 5.00 -10.43
N LEU A 194 -9.07 4.76 -9.62
CA LEU A 194 -9.24 4.21 -8.27
C LEU A 194 -10.02 5.23 -7.43
N PRO A 195 -11.11 4.84 -6.74
CA PRO A 195 -11.86 5.78 -5.91
C PRO A 195 -11.04 6.30 -4.73
N ALA A 196 -11.28 7.56 -4.36
CA ALA A 196 -10.69 8.17 -3.18
C ALA A 196 -10.89 7.31 -1.93
N GLY A 197 -9.87 7.22 -1.08
CA GLY A 197 -9.89 6.43 0.15
C GLY A 197 -9.60 4.93 -0.03
N VAL A 198 -9.63 4.37 -1.25
CA VAL A 198 -9.29 2.96 -1.48
C VAL A 198 -7.80 2.72 -1.26
N LEU A 199 -6.93 3.65 -1.66
CA LEU A 199 -5.51 3.69 -1.33
C LEU A 199 -5.17 5.01 -0.67
N ASN A 200 -4.61 4.95 0.54
CA ASN A 200 -4.05 6.10 1.25
C ASN A 200 -2.57 5.85 1.54
N VAL A 201 -1.77 6.91 1.57
CA VAL A 201 -0.35 6.85 1.94
C VAL A 201 -0.09 7.80 3.09
N VAL A 202 0.42 7.27 4.19
CA VAL A 202 0.82 8.04 5.38
C VAL A 202 2.32 7.87 5.60
N ASN A 203 3.05 8.95 5.48
CA ASN A 203 4.48 8.95 5.82
C ASN A 203 4.62 9.05 7.34
N GLY A 204 5.61 8.37 7.91
CA GLY A 204 5.77 8.39 9.36
C GLY A 204 6.79 7.37 9.86
N ASP A 205 7.08 7.49 11.14
CA ASP A 205 7.98 6.64 11.89
C ASP A 205 7.23 5.62 12.77
N LYS A 206 7.81 5.28 13.91
CA LYS A 206 7.24 4.30 14.85
C LYS A 206 5.81 4.65 15.30
N GLU A 207 5.49 5.94 15.51
CA GLU A 207 4.15 6.35 15.94
C GLU A 207 3.08 5.96 14.91
N ALA A 208 3.39 6.14 13.63
CA ALA A 208 2.49 5.72 12.56
C ALA A 208 2.33 4.19 12.48
N VAL A 209 3.43 3.45 12.66
CA VAL A 209 3.42 1.98 12.70
C VAL A 209 2.55 1.47 13.85
N ASP A 210 2.77 1.96 15.07
CA ASP A 210 2.03 1.55 16.26
C ASP A 210 0.52 1.83 16.10
N THR A 211 0.18 2.99 15.56
CA THR A 211 -1.22 3.35 15.31
C THR A 211 -1.89 2.36 14.33
N LEU A 212 -1.21 1.94 13.25
CA LEU A 212 -1.73 0.93 12.33
C LEU A 212 -1.90 -0.43 13.01
N LEU A 213 -0.93 -0.83 13.84
CA LEU A 213 -0.94 -2.11 14.55
C LEU A 213 -2.03 -2.19 15.64
N GLU A 214 -2.37 -1.08 16.27
CA GLU A 214 -3.33 -1.04 17.40
C GLU A 214 -4.76 -0.71 16.96
N ASN A 215 -4.96 0.00 15.84
CA ASN A 215 -6.28 0.46 15.43
C ASN A 215 -7.19 -0.72 15.03
N LYS A 216 -8.35 -0.84 15.69
CA LYS A 216 -9.31 -1.94 15.52
C LYS A 216 -9.92 -2.05 14.12
N LYS A 217 -9.92 -0.98 13.32
CA LYS A 217 -10.45 -1.00 11.95
C LYS A 217 -9.49 -1.63 10.95
N VAL A 218 -8.19 -1.70 11.24
CA VAL A 218 -7.21 -2.40 10.41
C VAL A 218 -7.31 -3.89 10.68
N GLN A 219 -7.60 -4.69 9.64
CA GLN A 219 -7.86 -6.13 9.73
C GLN A 219 -6.64 -6.97 9.39
N ALA A 220 -5.75 -6.45 8.54
CA ALA A 220 -4.53 -7.16 8.12
C ALA A 220 -3.36 -6.20 7.95
N ILE A 221 -2.16 -6.72 8.25
CA ILE A 221 -0.89 -6.01 8.10
C ILE A 221 0.04 -6.84 7.23
N SER A 222 0.65 -6.20 6.23
CA SER A 222 1.80 -6.72 5.49
C SER A 222 3.03 -5.87 5.83
N PHE A 223 4.13 -6.52 6.14
CA PHE A 223 5.39 -5.88 6.51
C PHE A 223 6.56 -6.53 5.77
N VAL A 224 7.47 -5.70 5.30
CA VAL A 224 8.81 -6.12 4.85
C VAL A 224 9.84 -5.22 5.53
N GLY A 225 10.86 -5.83 6.14
CA GLY A 225 11.93 -5.06 6.81
C GLY A 225 12.90 -5.96 7.56
N SER A 226 13.58 -5.41 8.58
CA SER A 226 14.53 -6.15 9.39
C SER A 226 13.84 -7.10 10.37
N THR A 227 14.48 -8.23 10.65
CA THR A 227 13.95 -9.28 11.54
C THR A 227 13.43 -8.77 12.89
N PRO A 228 14.15 -7.91 13.64
CA PRO A 228 13.63 -7.42 14.93
C PRO A 228 12.33 -6.61 14.79
N ILE A 229 12.19 -5.85 13.69
CA ILE A 229 10.96 -5.09 13.44
C ILE A 229 9.85 -6.02 12.93
N ALA A 230 10.17 -7.04 12.13
CA ALA A 230 9.22 -8.07 11.72
C ALA A 230 8.60 -8.79 12.92
N GLU A 231 9.42 -9.19 13.89
CA GLU A 231 8.96 -9.78 15.16
C GLU A 231 8.05 -8.82 15.94
N TYR A 232 8.45 -7.57 16.08
CA TYR A 232 7.63 -6.54 16.75
C TYR A 232 6.26 -6.37 16.07
N VAL A 233 6.24 -6.24 14.75
CA VAL A 233 5.01 -6.08 13.95
C VAL A 233 4.13 -7.32 14.07
N TYR A 234 4.73 -8.51 13.99
CA TYR A 234 4.01 -9.77 14.12
C TYR A 234 3.35 -9.91 15.50
N HIS A 235 4.12 -9.76 16.58
CA HIS A 235 3.61 -9.89 17.94
C HIS A 235 2.56 -8.83 18.27
N THR A 236 2.81 -7.56 17.92
CA THR A 236 1.89 -6.48 18.22
C THR A 236 0.61 -6.59 17.40
N GLY A 237 0.72 -6.90 16.10
CA GLY A 237 -0.43 -7.04 15.22
C GLY A 237 -1.32 -8.23 15.61
N THR A 238 -0.74 -9.41 15.86
CA THR A 238 -1.50 -10.60 16.25
C THR A 238 -2.14 -10.44 17.63
N LYS A 239 -1.47 -9.79 18.59
CA LYS A 239 -2.06 -9.42 19.89
C LYS A 239 -3.31 -8.54 19.74
N ASN A 240 -3.37 -7.73 18.67
CA ASN A 240 -4.51 -6.88 18.32
C ASN A 240 -5.47 -7.55 17.30
N ASN A 241 -5.47 -8.87 17.22
CA ASN A 241 -6.36 -9.70 16.39
C ASN A 241 -6.27 -9.42 14.88
N LYS A 242 -5.11 -9.01 14.37
CA LYS A 242 -4.89 -8.78 12.93
C LYS A 242 -4.29 -10.02 12.27
N ARG A 243 -4.59 -10.19 10.98
CA ARG A 243 -3.80 -11.07 10.13
C ARG A 243 -2.48 -10.37 9.81
N VAL A 244 -1.36 -11.01 10.10
CA VAL A 244 -0.04 -10.41 9.91
C VAL A 244 0.80 -11.31 9.01
N GLN A 245 1.38 -10.70 7.97
CA GLN A 245 2.46 -11.25 7.17
C GLN A 245 3.67 -10.34 7.36
N ALA A 246 4.71 -10.84 8.01
CA ALA A 246 5.96 -10.12 8.29
C ALA A 246 7.13 -10.89 7.68
N LEU A 247 7.87 -10.23 6.77
CA LEU A 247 8.97 -10.78 5.97
C LEU A 247 10.24 -9.96 6.15
#